data_29f299f6c825c7b8148fc469bd51a999
#
_entry.id   29f299f6c825c7b8148fc469bd51a999
#
_cell.length_a   1.000
_cell.length_b   1.000
_cell.length_c   1.000
_cell.angle_alpha   90.00
_cell.angle_beta   90.00
_cell.angle_gamma   90.00
#
_symmetry.space_group_name_H-M   'P 1'
#
loop_
_entity.id
_entity.type
_entity.pdbx_description
1 polymer ?
#
loop_
_entity_poly.entity_id
_entity_poly.type
_entity_poly.pdbx_seq_one_letter_code
_entity_poly.pdbx_strand_id
1 'polypeptide(L)'
;MNKHWPITHLDVAGSAVFAAIVLAQAAGAQVPQQTLPNAPAAQVFAVLAQAQAMPASPPMASQQTPAVPGAATPSGLQLTIAQAEQMALKNNPNISVARLLALAQAQVTSEVRSAELPTARGDLTAVGAHENSRITAGYLSNPSIYDRAAGGLTVSQLITDFGRTHNLVLSAQSNAKAQLESARATELDITLTVDEAFYQALTAQAVLKVAQQTVSQRQATDDQVGALTKAKIRSDLDRSFADVQLSQAKLLLLDATNSAQASMAALNNVLGSEQDQQYALVDETGGNPPPVPDNSEAMVQAAFAARPDLAALNDKFIAARHYSTAERDLWMPTISAMGAAGGTPVRADQIESSWYGTAGANISIPIFNGFLFNAEEREAKLRAQAAQEDVRNLRDTIARDVRTALLNAQTAYQRIGVTQQLLDQANFALDLASARYKIGLSGIVEISEAQLNQTQAEIADTNARYSYQTALAVVRYEIGQ
;
A
#
# COMPACT_ATOMS: atom_id res chain seq x y z
N MET A 1 -74.81 -18.84 -49.26
CA MET A 1 -74.77 -20.24 -48.73
C MET A 1 -73.61 -20.30 -47.74
N ASN A 2 -73.97 -20.24 -46.44
CA ASN A 2 -73.04 -20.28 -45.30
C ASN A 2 -72.54 -21.69 -45.10
N LYS A 3 -71.20 -21.87 -44.94
CA LYS A 3 -70.66 -23.05 -44.30
C LYS A 3 -69.80 -22.59 -43.13
N HIS A 4 -70.39 -22.74 -41.92
CA HIS A 4 -69.70 -22.74 -40.66
C HIS A 4 -68.80 -23.97 -40.54
N TRP A 5 -67.54 -23.78 -40.18
CA TRP A 5 -66.65 -24.83 -39.68
C TRP A 5 -66.45 -24.61 -38.16
N PRO A 6 -66.55 -25.68 -37.35
CA PRO A 6 -66.44 -25.56 -35.90
C PRO A 6 -64.94 -25.46 -35.54
N ILE A 7 -64.61 -24.49 -34.72
CA ILE A 7 -63.34 -24.37 -34.02
C ILE A 7 -63.37 -25.42 -32.92
N THR A 8 -62.61 -26.48 -33.10
CA THR A 8 -62.34 -27.47 -32.07
C THR A 8 -61.29 -26.91 -31.14
N HIS A 9 -61.63 -26.87 -29.82
CA HIS A 9 -60.72 -26.62 -28.71
C HIS A 9 -59.54 -27.59 -28.79
N LEU A 10 -58.35 -27.07 -29.08
CA LEU A 10 -57.09 -27.78 -28.91
C LEU A 10 -56.22 -27.01 -27.91
N ASP A 11 -56.11 -27.62 -26.76
CA ASP A 11 -54.94 -27.74 -25.92
C ASP A 11 -54.31 -26.50 -25.32
N VAL A 12 -54.97 -25.99 -24.28
CA VAL A 12 -54.33 -25.21 -23.22
C VAL A 12 -53.41 -26.08 -22.34
N ALA A 13 -53.48 -27.42 -22.43
CA ALA A 13 -52.66 -28.34 -21.63
C ALA A 13 -51.21 -28.51 -22.13
N GLY A 14 -50.96 -28.36 -23.45
CA GLY A 14 -49.61 -28.47 -24.02
C GLY A 14 -48.66 -27.32 -23.69
N SER A 15 -49.20 -26.13 -23.60
CA SER A 15 -48.39 -24.91 -23.28
C SER A 15 -47.94 -24.83 -21.82
N ALA A 16 -48.71 -25.42 -20.89
CA ALA A 16 -48.35 -25.42 -19.47
C ALA A 16 -47.21 -26.43 -19.14
N VAL A 17 -47.18 -27.56 -19.87
CA VAL A 17 -46.10 -28.55 -19.66
C VAL A 17 -44.77 -28.06 -20.23
N PHE A 18 -44.76 -27.32 -21.34
CA PHE A 18 -43.53 -26.72 -21.87
C PHE A 18 -42.99 -25.59 -20.97
N ALA A 19 -43.87 -24.80 -20.38
CA ALA A 19 -43.48 -23.77 -19.40
C ALA A 19 -42.93 -24.36 -18.10
N ALA A 20 -43.45 -25.50 -17.65
CA ALA A 20 -42.97 -26.18 -16.43
C ALA A 20 -41.59 -26.84 -16.64
N ILE A 21 -41.31 -27.38 -17.82
CA ILE A 21 -39.97 -27.97 -18.16
C ILE A 21 -38.91 -26.88 -18.29
N VAL A 22 -39.24 -25.72 -18.85
CA VAL A 22 -38.33 -24.59 -18.94
C VAL A 22 -38.04 -23.97 -17.58
N LEU A 23 -39.04 -23.91 -16.67
CA LEU A 23 -38.83 -23.42 -15.30
C LEU A 23 -38.07 -24.42 -14.41
N ALA A 24 -38.15 -25.72 -14.65
CA ALA A 24 -37.38 -26.72 -13.91
C ALA A 24 -35.91 -26.76 -14.32
N GLN A 25 -35.59 -26.41 -15.57
CA GLN A 25 -34.21 -26.31 -16.01
C GLN A 25 -33.53 -24.97 -15.61
N ALA A 26 -34.29 -23.92 -15.44
CA ALA A 26 -33.77 -22.65 -14.94
C ALA A 26 -33.46 -22.67 -13.43
N ALA A 27 -34.05 -23.60 -12.67
CA ALA A 27 -33.76 -23.76 -11.24
C ALA A 27 -32.50 -24.61 -10.95
N GLY A 28 -31.91 -25.27 -11.96
CA GLY A 28 -30.76 -26.15 -11.82
C GLY A 28 -29.39 -25.51 -12.13
N ALA A 29 -29.37 -24.26 -12.59
CA ALA A 29 -28.12 -23.54 -12.93
C ALA A 29 -27.85 -22.38 -11.95
N GLN A 30 -27.98 -22.61 -10.66
CA GLN A 30 -27.29 -21.78 -9.69
C GLN A 30 -25.83 -22.22 -9.68
N VAL A 31 -25.01 -21.48 -10.42
CA VAL A 31 -23.56 -21.42 -10.20
C VAL A 31 -23.40 -21.02 -8.73
N PRO A 32 -22.71 -21.80 -7.89
CA PRO A 32 -22.44 -21.35 -6.53
C PRO A 32 -21.60 -20.08 -6.66
N GLN A 33 -22.17 -18.95 -6.25
CA GLN A 33 -21.36 -17.81 -5.89
C GLN A 33 -20.42 -18.31 -4.81
N GLN A 34 -19.14 -18.43 -5.15
CA GLN A 34 -18.09 -18.59 -4.16
C GLN A 34 -18.10 -17.32 -3.31
N THR A 35 -18.84 -17.37 -2.21
CA THR A 35 -18.61 -16.46 -1.11
C THR A 35 -17.19 -16.72 -0.64
N LEU A 36 -16.35 -15.71 -0.77
CA LEU A 36 -15.02 -15.69 -0.16
C LEU A 36 -15.20 -16.14 1.31
N PRO A 37 -14.37 -17.06 1.81
CA PRO A 37 -14.42 -17.44 3.21
C PRO A 37 -14.15 -16.20 4.06
N ASN A 38 -15.11 -15.89 4.94
CA ASN A 38 -14.94 -14.90 5.98
C ASN A 38 -13.65 -15.21 6.73
N ALA A 39 -12.80 -14.21 6.88
CA ALA A 39 -11.64 -14.29 7.72
C ALA A 39 -12.07 -14.82 9.12
N PRO A 40 -11.31 -15.74 9.71
CA PRO A 40 -11.63 -16.24 11.03
C PRO A 40 -11.61 -15.09 12.03
N ALA A 41 -12.73 -14.89 12.70
CA ALA A 41 -12.83 -13.97 13.82
C ALA A 41 -11.74 -14.32 14.86
N ALA A 42 -10.94 -13.33 15.20
CA ALA A 42 -9.93 -13.46 16.25
C ALA A 42 -10.62 -13.89 17.54
N GLN A 43 -10.45 -15.14 17.92
CA GLN A 43 -10.81 -15.61 19.26
C GLN A 43 -9.75 -15.06 20.22
N VAL A 44 -10.18 -14.10 21.00
CA VAL A 44 -9.43 -13.59 22.16
C VAL A 44 -9.40 -14.71 23.21
N PHE A 45 -8.28 -15.41 23.32
CA PHE A 45 -8.03 -16.27 24.45
C PHE A 45 -7.62 -15.40 25.65
N ALA A 46 -8.55 -15.21 26.57
CA ALA A 46 -8.26 -14.75 27.91
C ALA A 46 -7.51 -15.88 28.65
N VAL A 47 -6.19 -15.71 28.84
CA VAL A 47 -5.42 -16.55 29.77
C VAL A 47 -5.45 -15.87 31.12
N LEU A 48 -6.15 -16.53 32.04
CA LEU A 48 -6.22 -16.21 33.46
C LEU A 48 -4.83 -16.28 34.09
N ALA A 49 -4.49 -15.20 34.78
CA ALA A 49 -3.34 -15.10 35.66
C ALA A 49 -3.44 -16.10 36.79
N GLN A 50 -2.45 -16.95 36.96
CA GLN A 50 -2.17 -17.60 38.22
C GLN A 50 -0.91 -17.00 38.85
N ALA A 51 -1.14 -16.28 39.92
CA ALA A 51 -0.11 -15.80 40.83
C ALA A 51 0.42 -16.97 41.65
N GLN A 52 1.74 -17.18 41.69
CA GLN A 52 2.38 -17.88 42.77
C GLN A 52 3.70 -17.21 43.19
N ALA A 53 3.61 -16.76 44.40
CA ALA A 53 4.58 -16.53 45.47
C ALA A 53 6.09 -16.47 45.20
N MET A 54 6.64 -15.37 45.71
CA MET A 54 8.06 -15.16 46.03
C MET A 54 8.58 -16.13 47.11
N PRO A 55 9.93 -16.35 47.21
CA PRO A 55 10.60 -15.72 48.35
C PRO A 55 12.01 -15.15 48.10
N ALA A 56 12.27 -14.10 48.88
CA ALA A 56 13.49 -13.73 49.60
C ALA A 56 14.75 -13.26 48.89
N SER A 57 15.07 -11.98 49.18
CA SER A 57 16.37 -11.25 49.10
C SER A 57 17.42 -11.81 50.13
N PRO A 58 18.62 -11.17 50.28
CA PRO A 58 19.58 -10.44 49.48
C PRO A 58 21.02 -10.99 49.66
N PRO A 59 22.10 -10.34 49.24
CA PRO A 59 22.78 -9.33 50.03
C PRO A 59 23.45 -8.11 49.27
N MET A 60 23.41 -7.01 49.93
CA MET A 60 24.30 -5.84 50.12
C MET A 60 25.45 -5.58 49.12
N ALA A 61 25.31 -4.41 48.49
CA ALA A 61 26.16 -3.23 48.52
C ALA A 61 27.68 -3.36 48.28
N SER A 62 28.10 -2.79 47.16
CA SER A 62 29.39 -2.10 47.09
C SER A 62 29.14 -0.68 46.56
N GLN A 63 29.43 0.31 47.37
CA GLN A 63 29.45 1.71 47.06
C GLN A 63 30.52 1.99 46.01
N GLN A 64 30.15 2.44 44.85
CA GLN A 64 31.06 3.07 43.90
C GLN A 64 30.88 4.58 43.93
N THR A 65 31.99 5.25 44.15
CA THR A 65 32.26 6.67 44.12
C THR A 65 31.65 7.36 42.88
N PRO A 66 31.09 8.59 42.98
CA PRO A 66 30.57 9.28 41.81
C PRO A 66 31.71 9.74 40.89
N ALA A 67 31.74 9.17 39.70
CA ALA A 67 32.55 9.64 38.60
C ALA A 67 31.96 10.95 38.06
N VAL A 68 32.81 11.95 37.90
CA VAL A 68 32.55 13.23 37.23
C VAL A 68 31.91 12.97 35.85
N PRO A 69 30.86 13.70 35.45
CA PRO A 69 30.30 13.54 34.12
C PRO A 69 31.29 14.12 33.09
N GLY A 70 32.07 13.21 32.48
CA GLY A 70 32.72 13.51 31.22
C GLY A 70 31.64 13.69 30.14
N ALA A 71 31.84 14.68 29.27
CA ALA A 71 30.97 14.99 28.15
C ALA A 71 30.57 13.68 27.42
N ALA A 72 29.29 13.35 27.49
CA ALA A 72 28.74 12.21 26.76
C ALA A 72 28.86 12.51 25.27
N THR A 73 29.76 11.83 24.61
CA THR A 73 29.69 11.63 23.16
C THR A 73 28.33 11.02 22.87
N PRO A 74 27.59 11.51 21.87
CA PRO A 74 26.29 10.93 21.50
C PRO A 74 26.51 9.47 21.05
N SER A 75 26.12 8.54 21.90
CA SER A 75 26.21 7.09 21.64
C SER A 75 25.06 6.64 20.71
N GLY A 76 24.65 7.47 19.76
CA GLY A 76 23.69 7.10 18.75
C GLY A 76 24.37 6.34 17.60
N LEU A 77 23.71 5.28 17.12
CA LEU A 77 24.13 4.62 15.89
C LEU A 77 24.09 5.67 14.77
N GLN A 78 25.22 5.87 14.07
CA GLN A 78 25.24 6.80 12.95
C GLN A 78 24.32 6.24 11.85
N LEU A 79 23.47 7.09 11.31
CA LEU A 79 22.53 6.74 10.25
C LEU A 79 22.68 7.71 9.08
N THR A 80 23.06 7.20 7.92
CA THR A 80 23.04 7.94 6.65
C THR A 80 21.71 7.71 5.94
N ILE A 81 21.38 8.57 4.98
CA ILE A 81 20.13 8.41 4.19
C ILE A 81 20.09 7.08 3.45
N ALA A 82 21.18 6.67 2.82
CA ALA A 82 21.25 5.38 2.11
C ALA A 82 21.07 4.18 3.05
N GLN A 83 21.56 4.27 4.29
CA GLN A 83 21.31 3.22 5.30
C GLN A 83 19.86 3.22 5.76
N ALA A 84 19.24 4.39 5.91
CA ALA A 84 17.83 4.52 6.28
C ALA A 84 16.92 3.90 5.20
N GLU A 85 17.15 4.21 3.93
CA GLU A 85 16.44 3.60 2.79
C GLU A 85 16.58 2.06 2.80
N GLN A 86 17.79 1.53 2.95
CA GLN A 86 18.03 0.08 3.00
C GLN A 86 17.35 -0.59 4.20
N MET A 87 17.34 0.06 5.37
CA MET A 87 16.66 -0.45 6.55
C MET A 87 15.14 -0.52 6.32
N ALA A 88 14.53 0.52 5.78
CA ALA A 88 13.12 0.56 5.48
C ALA A 88 12.74 -0.49 4.42
N LEU A 89 13.48 -0.60 3.32
CA LEU A 89 13.26 -1.62 2.28
C LEU A 89 13.31 -3.06 2.82
N LYS A 90 14.06 -3.28 3.89
CA LYS A 90 14.18 -4.60 4.54
C LYS A 90 13.12 -4.85 5.60
N ASN A 91 12.79 -3.85 6.41
CA ASN A 91 12.05 -4.03 7.65
C ASN A 91 10.60 -3.49 7.57
N ASN A 92 10.28 -2.60 6.62
CA ASN A 92 8.95 -1.98 6.56
C ASN A 92 7.87 -3.01 6.23
N PRO A 93 6.83 -3.16 7.07
CA PRO A 93 5.76 -4.14 6.86
C PRO A 93 4.98 -3.96 5.56
N ASN A 94 4.80 -2.71 5.10
CA ASN A 94 4.05 -2.43 3.87
C ASN A 94 4.72 -3.03 2.63
N ILE A 95 6.05 -3.02 2.58
CA ILE A 95 6.82 -3.66 1.49
C ILE A 95 6.63 -5.17 1.54
N SER A 96 6.68 -5.76 2.74
CA SER A 96 6.44 -7.19 2.93
C SER A 96 5.03 -7.59 2.48
N VAL A 97 4.00 -6.80 2.83
CA VAL A 97 2.61 -7.00 2.38
C VAL A 97 2.52 -6.90 0.85
N ALA A 98 3.10 -5.88 0.23
CA ALA A 98 3.07 -5.70 -1.22
C ALA A 98 3.72 -6.87 -1.96
N ARG A 99 4.87 -7.36 -1.49
CA ARG A 99 5.57 -8.53 -2.05
C ARG A 99 4.77 -9.81 -1.90
N LEU A 100 4.15 -10.05 -0.73
CA LEU A 100 3.31 -11.22 -0.50
C LEU A 100 2.06 -11.21 -1.38
N LEU A 101 1.44 -10.05 -1.60
CA LEU A 101 0.31 -9.89 -2.52
C LEU A 101 0.72 -10.17 -3.98
N ALA A 102 1.92 -9.75 -4.39
CA ALA A 102 2.44 -10.08 -5.72
C ALA A 102 2.67 -11.59 -5.88
N LEU A 103 3.21 -12.27 -4.87
CA LEU A 103 3.36 -13.73 -4.87
C LEU A 103 1.99 -14.44 -4.87
N ALA A 104 1.01 -13.95 -4.11
CA ALA A 104 -0.35 -14.49 -4.11
C ALA A 104 -0.99 -14.36 -5.50
N GLN A 105 -0.86 -13.21 -6.15
CA GLN A 105 -1.39 -13.00 -7.51
C GLN A 105 -0.71 -13.89 -8.55
N ALA A 106 0.58 -14.21 -8.36
CA ALA A 106 1.27 -15.20 -9.20
C ALA A 106 0.66 -16.61 -9.06
N GLN A 107 0.16 -17.00 -7.86
CA GLN A 107 -0.54 -18.27 -7.67
C GLN A 107 -1.91 -18.30 -8.37
N VAL A 108 -2.62 -17.16 -8.44
CA VAL A 108 -3.87 -17.05 -9.21
C VAL A 108 -3.64 -17.43 -10.69
N THR A 109 -2.47 -17.11 -11.24
CA THR A 109 -2.11 -17.59 -12.60
C THR A 109 -2.05 -19.11 -12.68
N SER A 110 -1.52 -19.76 -11.65
CA SER A 110 -1.47 -21.24 -11.58
C SER A 110 -2.86 -21.83 -11.39
N GLU A 111 -3.73 -21.19 -10.61
CA GLU A 111 -5.14 -21.58 -10.45
C GLU A 111 -5.89 -21.53 -11.78
N VAL A 112 -5.79 -20.43 -12.52
CA VAL A 112 -6.43 -20.29 -13.83
C VAL A 112 -5.85 -21.30 -14.84
N ARG A 113 -4.52 -21.51 -14.82
CA ARG A 113 -3.85 -22.50 -15.67
C ARG A 113 -4.28 -23.94 -15.35
N SER A 114 -4.73 -24.22 -14.13
CA SER A 114 -5.19 -25.57 -13.77
C SER A 114 -6.36 -26.06 -14.64
N ALA A 115 -7.14 -25.15 -15.25
CA ALA A 115 -8.18 -25.48 -16.20
C ALA A 115 -7.66 -26.10 -17.52
N GLU A 116 -6.38 -25.90 -17.85
CA GLU A 116 -5.70 -26.54 -18.98
C GLU A 116 -5.23 -27.98 -18.66
N LEU A 117 -5.25 -28.38 -17.38
CA LEU A 117 -4.74 -29.66 -16.91
C LEU A 117 -5.87 -30.65 -16.60
N PRO A 118 -5.59 -31.96 -16.63
CA PRO A 118 -6.59 -32.97 -16.23
C PRO A 118 -6.93 -32.84 -14.76
N THR A 119 -8.22 -32.93 -14.43
CA THR A 119 -8.72 -33.03 -13.07
C THR A 119 -9.14 -34.45 -12.77
N ALA A 120 -8.75 -34.96 -11.59
CA ALA A 120 -9.16 -36.26 -11.10
C ALA A 120 -9.91 -36.12 -9.79
N ARG A 121 -11.08 -36.79 -9.69
CA ARG A 121 -11.92 -36.80 -8.50
C ARG A 121 -12.23 -38.23 -8.10
N GLY A 122 -12.11 -38.54 -6.81
CA GLY A 122 -12.58 -39.76 -6.20
C GLY A 122 -13.91 -39.54 -5.51
N ASP A 123 -14.94 -40.33 -5.86
CA ASP A 123 -16.28 -40.22 -5.30
C ASP A 123 -16.65 -41.54 -4.62
N LEU A 124 -17.20 -41.46 -3.40
CA LEU A 124 -17.79 -42.56 -2.66
C LEU A 124 -19.25 -42.20 -2.37
N THR A 125 -20.15 -43.05 -2.80
CA THR A 125 -21.59 -42.85 -2.62
C THR A 125 -22.19 -44.06 -1.97
N ALA A 126 -22.97 -43.88 -0.90
CA ALA A 126 -23.78 -44.91 -0.29
C ALA A 126 -25.25 -44.41 -0.19
N VAL A 127 -26.15 -45.18 -0.64
CA VAL A 127 -27.60 -44.88 -0.59
C VAL A 127 -28.31 -46.08 0.04
N GLY A 128 -28.96 -45.87 1.19
CA GLY A 128 -29.91 -46.80 1.78
C GLY A 128 -31.31 -46.39 1.39
N ALA A 129 -32.10 -47.28 0.80
CA ALA A 129 -33.45 -47.03 0.41
C ALA A 129 -34.43 -47.97 1.18
N HIS A 130 -35.55 -47.45 1.61
CA HIS A 130 -36.62 -48.28 2.14
C HIS A 130 -37.22 -49.14 0.99
N GLU A 131 -37.56 -50.40 1.26
CA GLU A 131 -38.12 -51.28 0.27
C GLU A 131 -39.26 -50.63 -0.53
N ASN A 132 -39.27 -50.76 -1.84
CA ASN A 132 -40.19 -50.15 -2.77
C ASN A 132 -40.29 -48.64 -2.79
N SER A 133 -39.33 -47.94 -2.25
CA SER A 133 -39.25 -46.47 -2.35
C SER A 133 -39.19 -46.04 -3.81
N ARG A 134 -40.04 -45.09 -4.18
CA ARG A 134 -40.09 -44.49 -5.53
C ARG A 134 -40.09 -42.99 -5.41
N ILE A 135 -39.35 -42.32 -6.26
CA ILE A 135 -39.50 -40.88 -6.43
C ILE A 135 -40.66 -40.63 -7.36
N THR A 136 -41.75 -40.04 -6.86
CA THR A 136 -42.91 -39.69 -7.69
C THR A 136 -42.95 -38.18 -7.92
N ALA A 137 -43.06 -37.79 -9.19
CA ALA A 137 -43.27 -36.40 -9.60
C ALA A 137 -44.48 -36.37 -10.54
N GLY A 138 -45.63 -36.07 -10.00
CA GLY A 138 -46.87 -36.02 -10.77
C GLY A 138 -47.26 -37.37 -11.34
N TYR A 139 -47.63 -37.41 -12.63
CA TYR A 139 -48.03 -38.62 -13.35
C TYR A 139 -46.86 -39.44 -13.92
N LEU A 140 -45.60 -39.00 -13.70
CA LEU A 140 -44.43 -39.72 -14.19
C LEU A 140 -44.05 -40.89 -13.26
N SER A 141 -43.94 -42.08 -13.81
CA SER A 141 -43.48 -43.26 -13.08
C SER A 141 -41.99 -43.16 -12.90
N ASN A 142 -41.51 -42.94 -11.70
CA ASN A 142 -40.12 -42.84 -11.37
C ASN A 142 -39.50 -44.20 -11.04
N PRO A 143 -38.21 -44.40 -11.34
CA PRO A 143 -37.52 -45.64 -11.04
C PRO A 143 -37.49 -45.93 -9.55
N SER A 144 -37.54 -47.19 -9.16
CA SER A 144 -37.31 -47.63 -7.79
C SER A 144 -35.91 -47.26 -7.33
N ILE A 145 -35.77 -46.84 -6.11
CA ILE A 145 -34.47 -46.59 -5.49
C ILE A 145 -34.06 -47.89 -4.78
N TYR A 146 -32.86 -48.32 -5.06
CA TYR A 146 -32.26 -49.48 -4.45
C TYR A 146 -31.09 -49.12 -3.54
N ASP A 147 -30.82 -49.96 -2.57
CA ASP A 147 -29.56 -49.87 -1.80
C ASP A 147 -28.37 -49.95 -2.73
N ARG A 148 -27.46 -49.01 -2.63
CA ARG A 148 -26.23 -49.01 -3.43
C ARG A 148 -25.09 -48.38 -2.69
N ALA A 149 -23.93 -48.96 -2.83
CA ALA A 149 -22.68 -48.31 -2.51
C ALA A 149 -21.76 -48.40 -3.71
N ALA A 150 -21.19 -47.31 -4.09
CA ALA A 150 -20.31 -47.19 -5.24
C ALA A 150 -19.11 -46.32 -4.88
N GLY A 151 -17.95 -46.68 -5.41
CA GLY A 151 -16.77 -45.86 -5.33
C GLY A 151 -16.03 -45.84 -6.64
N GLY A 152 -15.52 -44.72 -7.06
CA GLY A 152 -14.83 -44.59 -8.33
C GLY A 152 -13.99 -43.35 -8.48
N LEU A 153 -13.22 -43.33 -9.57
CA LEU A 153 -12.41 -42.21 -9.99
C LEU A 153 -12.99 -41.65 -11.28
N THR A 154 -13.12 -40.34 -11.33
CA THR A 154 -13.49 -39.59 -12.54
C THR A 154 -12.32 -38.69 -12.94
N VAL A 155 -11.95 -38.74 -14.22
CA VAL A 155 -10.93 -37.84 -14.78
C VAL A 155 -11.60 -37.02 -15.89
N SER A 156 -11.40 -35.72 -15.88
CA SER A 156 -11.87 -34.81 -16.93
C SER A 156 -10.75 -33.90 -17.40
N GLN A 157 -10.71 -33.64 -18.70
CA GLN A 157 -9.71 -32.81 -19.37
C GLN A 157 -10.36 -31.93 -20.41
N LEU A 158 -10.12 -30.63 -20.33
CA LEU A 158 -10.39 -29.71 -21.41
C LEU A 158 -9.39 -30.01 -22.56
N ILE A 159 -9.88 -30.32 -23.75
CA ILE A 159 -9.05 -30.52 -24.94
C ILE A 159 -8.82 -29.18 -25.64
N THR A 160 -9.92 -28.44 -25.86
CA THR A 160 -9.85 -27.07 -26.41
C THR A 160 -11.17 -26.35 -26.22
N ASP A 161 -11.06 -25.04 -26.00
CA ASP A 161 -12.13 -24.07 -26.07
C ASP A 161 -11.78 -22.94 -27.05
N PHE A 162 -10.93 -23.25 -28.03
CA PHE A 162 -10.47 -22.36 -29.09
C PHE A 162 -9.78 -21.07 -28.59
N GLY A 163 -9.19 -21.13 -27.43
CA GLY A 163 -8.34 -20.05 -26.89
C GLY A 163 -8.93 -19.27 -25.70
N ARG A 164 -10.17 -19.56 -25.29
CA ARG A 164 -10.78 -18.89 -24.16
C ARG A 164 -9.94 -19.07 -22.88
N THR A 165 -9.68 -20.30 -22.47
CA THR A 165 -8.85 -20.59 -21.27
C THR A 165 -7.44 -20.02 -21.42
N HIS A 166 -6.84 -20.12 -22.59
CA HIS A 166 -5.52 -19.51 -22.84
C HIS A 166 -5.53 -17.99 -22.64
N ASN A 167 -6.52 -17.27 -23.14
CA ASN A 167 -6.67 -15.82 -22.92
C ASN A 167 -6.95 -15.48 -21.45
N LEU A 168 -7.68 -16.33 -20.71
CA LEU A 168 -7.83 -16.17 -19.26
C LEU A 168 -6.48 -16.32 -18.53
N VAL A 169 -5.65 -17.28 -18.91
CA VAL A 169 -4.30 -17.46 -18.37
C VAL A 169 -3.42 -16.25 -18.68
N LEU A 170 -3.45 -15.72 -19.92
CA LEU A 170 -2.71 -14.51 -20.28
C LEU A 170 -3.19 -13.27 -19.49
N SER A 171 -4.49 -13.16 -19.27
CA SER A 171 -5.06 -12.12 -18.42
C SER A 171 -4.56 -12.24 -16.98
N ALA A 172 -4.58 -13.44 -16.38
CA ALA A 172 -4.06 -13.68 -15.04
C ALA A 172 -2.56 -13.40 -14.95
N GLN A 173 -1.77 -13.79 -15.96
CA GLN A 173 -0.33 -13.48 -16.01
C GLN A 173 -0.06 -11.97 -16.06
N SER A 174 -0.83 -11.24 -16.87
CA SER A 174 -0.69 -9.77 -16.94
C SER A 174 -1.08 -9.11 -15.63
N ASN A 175 -2.13 -9.59 -14.94
CA ASN A 175 -2.48 -9.13 -13.60
C ASN A 175 -1.37 -9.44 -12.57
N ALA A 176 -0.71 -10.59 -12.66
CA ALA A 176 0.41 -10.91 -11.79
C ALA A 176 1.62 -9.99 -12.02
N LYS A 177 1.91 -9.63 -13.28
CA LYS A 177 2.92 -8.61 -13.61
C LYS A 177 2.53 -7.24 -13.05
N ALA A 178 1.28 -6.82 -13.25
CA ALA A 178 0.77 -5.57 -12.72
C ALA A 178 0.93 -5.49 -11.18
N GLN A 179 0.68 -6.59 -10.48
CA GLN A 179 0.84 -6.62 -9.02
C GLN A 179 2.31 -6.58 -8.59
N LEU A 180 3.21 -7.17 -9.38
CA LEU A 180 4.66 -7.04 -9.14
C LEU A 180 5.14 -5.60 -9.32
N GLU A 181 4.71 -4.93 -10.39
CA GLU A 181 5.03 -3.51 -10.60
C GLU A 181 4.38 -2.61 -9.52
N SER A 182 3.18 -2.94 -9.05
CA SER A 182 2.56 -2.26 -7.91
C SER A 182 3.38 -2.43 -6.62
N ALA A 183 4.00 -3.58 -6.41
CA ALA A 183 4.90 -3.78 -5.26
C ALA A 183 6.17 -2.92 -5.38
N ARG A 184 6.72 -2.77 -6.60
CA ARG A 184 7.84 -1.84 -6.87
C ARG A 184 7.45 -0.37 -6.65
N ALA A 185 6.23 0.01 -7.04
CA ALA A 185 5.71 1.35 -6.75
C ALA A 185 5.67 1.60 -5.23
N THR A 186 5.20 0.62 -4.45
CA THR A 186 5.22 0.71 -2.98
C THR A 186 6.64 0.85 -2.43
N GLU A 187 7.65 0.19 -3.02
CA GLU A 187 9.05 0.37 -2.62
C GLU A 187 9.53 1.81 -2.84
N LEU A 188 9.18 2.42 -3.97
CA LEU A 188 9.50 3.83 -4.25
C LEU A 188 8.75 4.80 -3.31
N ASP A 189 7.46 4.54 -3.04
CA ASP A 189 6.67 5.35 -2.09
C ASP A 189 7.29 5.35 -0.70
N ILE A 190 7.74 4.19 -0.23
CA ILE A 190 8.41 4.06 1.07
C ILE A 190 9.76 4.75 1.05
N THR A 191 10.55 4.64 -0.03
CA THR A 191 11.83 5.33 -0.16
C THR A 191 11.65 6.84 -0.06
N LEU A 192 10.67 7.42 -0.78
CA LEU A 192 10.34 8.84 -0.66
C LEU A 192 9.93 9.21 0.78
N THR A 193 9.09 8.40 1.40
CA THR A 193 8.64 8.64 2.79
C THR A 193 9.82 8.61 3.78
N VAL A 194 10.82 7.75 3.55
CA VAL A 194 12.06 7.72 4.35
C VAL A 194 12.86 8.99 4.14
N ASP A 195 13.04 9.41 2.89
CA ASP A 195 13.78 10.64 2.57
C ASP A 195 13.15 11.86 3.24
N GLU A 196 11.83 11.99 3.13
CA GLU A 196 11.09 13.08 3.78
C GLU A 196 11.22 13.05 5.30
N ALA A 197 11.03 11.88 5.94
CA ALA A 197 11.17 11.72 7.38
C ALA A 197 12.61 11.99 7.86
N PHE A 198 13.60 11.55 7.09
CA PHE A 198 15.03 11.75 7.39
C PHE A 198 15.41 13.23 7.34
N TYR A 199 15.04 13.95 6.27
CA TYR A 199 15.34 15.38 6.17
C TYR A 199 14.52 16.21 7.13
N GLN A 200 13.31 15.81 7.47
CA GLN A 200 12.52 16.45 8.52
C GLN A 200 13.17 16.28 9.90
N ALA A 201 13.70 15.09 10.21
CA ALA A 201 14.41 14.84 11.46
C ALA A 201 15.72 15.63 11.53
N LEU A 202 16.48 15.73 10.43
CA LEU A 202 17.66 16.58 10.34
C LEU A 202 17.31 18.07 10.54
N THR A 203 16.24 18.53 9.91
CA THR A 203 15.74 19.90 10.08
C THR A 203 15.43 20.18 11.55
N ALA A 204 14.68 19.29 12.20
CA ALA A 204 14.29 19.46 13.60
C ALA A 204 15.49 19.43 14.55
N GLN A 205 16.49 18.56 14.30
CA GLN A 205 17.73 18.54 15.07
C GLN A 205 18.56 19.83 14.89
N ALA A 206 18.63 20.34 13.66
CA ALA A 206 19.33 21.59 13.38
C ALA A 206 18.65 22.80 14.05
N VAL A 207 17.30 22.87 13.98
CA VAL A 207 16.51 23.91 14.67
C VAL A 207 16.65 23.79 16.20
N LEU A 208 16.70 22.58 16.76
CA LEU A 208 16.97 22.36 18.18
C LEU A 208 18.34 22.95 18.59
N LYS A 209 19.37 22.74 17.75
CA LYS A 209 20.69 23.31 18.00
C LYS A 209 20.66 24.85 17.99
N VAL A 210 19.95 25.44 17.02
CA VAL A 210 19.73 26.90 16.98
C VAL A 210 19.00 27.38 18.24
N ALA A 211 17.95 26.70 18.68
CA ALA A 211 17.21 27.05 19.90
C ALA A 211 18.08 26.96 21.15
N GLN A 212 18.94 25.97 21.29
CA GLN A 212 19.90 25.83 22.39
C GLN A 212 20.90 26.99 22.39
N GLN A 213 21.43 27.37 21.23
CA GLN A 213 22.33 28.51 21.09
C GLN A 213 21.63 29.84 21.45
N THR A 214 20.36 29.97 20.98
CA THR A 214 19.53 31.15 21.31
C THR A 214 19.32 31.31 22.81
N VAL A 215 18.98 30.23 23.52
CA VAL A 215 18.84 30.28 25.01
C VAL A 215 20.14 30.69 25.65
N SER A 216 21.28 30.13 25.22
CA SER A 216 22.59 30.50 25.77
C SER A 216 22.93 31.97 25.54
N GLN A 217 22.65 32.51 24.34
CA GLN A 217 22.86 33.95 24.03
C GLN A 217 21.94 34.86 24.84
N ARG A 218 20.65 34.49 24.95
CA ARG A 218 19.68 35.28 25.76
C ARG A 218 20.00 35.25 27.25
N GLN A 219 20.45 34.12 27.79
CA GLN A 219 20.87 34.01 29.18
C GLN A 219 22.07 34.91 29.44
N ALA A 220 23.08 34.92 28.56
CA ALA A 220 24.25 35.80 28.70
C ALA A 220 23.84 37.30 28.67
N THR A 221 22.85 37.65 27.80
CA THR A 221 22.32 39.03 27.76
C THR A 221 21.57 39.37 29.03
N ASP A 222 20.74 38.50 29.56
CA ASP A 222 19.97 38.68 30.80
C ASP A 222 20.91 38.83 32.01
N ASP A 223 21.94 37.99 32.12
CA ASP A 223 22.95 38.08 33.20
C ASP A 223 23.69 39.42 33.14
N GLN A 224 24.06 39.87 31.92
CA GLN A 224 24.72 41.16 31.73
C GLN A 224 23.82 42.34 32.14
N VAL A 225 22.58 42.37 31.66
CA VAL A 225 21.60 43.41 31.99
C VAL A 225 21.28 43.41 33.49
N GLY A 226 21.12 42.20 34.09
CA GLY A 226 20.91 42.07 35.53
C GLY A 226 22.06 42.63 36.37
N ALA A 227 23.33 42.41 35.96
CA ALA A 227 24.49 43.01 36.64
C ALA A 227 24.52 44.54 36.51
N LEU A 228 24.20 45.07 35.32
CA LEU A 228 24.15 46.53 35.08
C LEU A 228 22.99 47.20 35.83
N THR A 229 21.85 46.53 35.95
CA THR A 229 20.71 47.04 36.74
C THR A 229 21.03 47.07 38.25
N LYS A 230 21.67 46.01 38.77
CA LYS A 230 22.16 46.02 40.17
C LYS A 230 23.15 47.15 40.43
N ALA A 231 24.00 47.49 39.47
CA ALA A 231 24.94 48.59 39.50
C ALA A 231 24.26 49.95 39.25
N LYS A 232 22.91 50.02 39.06
CA LYS A 232 22.13 51.22 38.73
C LYS A 232 22.58 51.93 37.43
N ILE A 233 23.18 51.21 36.52
CA ILE A 233 23.58 51.73 35.23
C ILE A 233 22.45 51.52 34.17
N ARG A 234 21.59 50.52 34.35
CA ARG A 234 20.42 50.23 33.51
C ARG A 234 19.15 50.22 34.35
N SER A 235 17.99 50.35 33.67
CA SER A 235 16.68 50.39 34.29
C SER A 235 16.12 49.00 34.61
N ASP A 236 15.17 48.91 35.56
CA ASP A 236 14.41 47.66 35.80
C ASP A 236 13.55 47.28 34.61
N LEU A 237 13.18 48.26 33.76
CA LEU A 237 12.49 47.98 32.49
C LEU A 237 13.38 47.19 31.51
N ASP A 238 14.67 47.56 31.37
CA ASP A 238 15.64 46.85 30.54
C ASP A 238 15.78 45.39 30.98
N ARG A 239 15.79 45.18 32.32
CA ARG A 239 15.82 43.82 32.88
C ARG A 239 14.57 43.02 32.54
N SER A 240 13.38 43.63 32.70
CA SER A 240 12.13 42.96 32.35
C SER A 240 12.07 42.56 30.88
N PHE A 241 12.61 43.39 29.96
CA PHE A 241 12.73 43.01 28.54
C PHE A 241 13.68 41.83 28.34
N ALA A 242 14.83 41.76 29.00
CA ALA A 242 15.75 40.64 28.91
C ALA A 242 15.13 39.35 29.45
N ASP A 243 14.45 39.39 30.60
CA ASP A 243 13.72 38.25 31.18
C ASP A 243 12.63 37.70 30.22
N VAL A 244 11.87 38.59 29.55
CA VAL A 244 10.86 38.19 28.54
C VAL A 244 11.52 37.48 27.37
N GLN A 245 12.61 38.04 26.84
CA GLN A 245 13.33 37.45 25.71
C GLN A 245 13.93 36.08 26.05
N LEU A 246 14.49 35.91 27.23
CA LEU A 246 14.98 34.62 27.72
C LEU A 246 13.84 33.61 27.87
N SER A 247 12.68 34.01 28.36
CA SER A 247 11.50 33.16 28.49
C SER A 247 10.99 32.70 27.12
N GLN A 248 10.97 33.59 26.11
CA GLN A 248 10.63 33.24 24.72
C GLN A 248 11.63 32.24 24.12
N ALA A 249 12.94 32.43 24.36
CA ALA A 249 13.96 31.48 23.92
C ALA A 249 13.79 30.09 24.57
N LYS A 250 13.43 30.04 25.86
CA LYS A 250 13.12 28.77 26.53
C LYS A 250 11.87 28.09 25.97
N LEU A 251 10.83 28.82 25.57
CA LEU A 251 9.67 28.26 24.86
C LEU A 251 10.08 27.70 23.52
N LEU A 252 10.87 28.44 22.74
CA LEU A 252 11.41 27.94 21.45
C LEU A 252 12.18 26.62 21.65
N LEU A 253 12.99 26.53 22.71
CA LEU A 253 13.74 25.31 23.02
C LEU A 253 12.83 24.14 23.36
N LEU A 254 11.74 24.35 24.12
CA LEU A 254 10.76 23.32 24.42
C LEU A 254 10.09 22.80 23.15
N ASP A 255 9.64 23.71 22.29
CA ASP A 255 8.99 23.36 21.02
C ASP A 255 9.95 22.63 20.08
N ALA A 256 11.19 23.10 19.96
CA ALA A 256 12.22 22.46 19.14
C ALA A 256 12.61 21.07 19.68
N THR A 257 12.66 20.90 21.01
CA THR A 257 12.93 19.60 21.63
C THR A 257 11.82 18.60 21.33
N ASN A 258 10.56 19.01 21.49
CA ASN A 258 9.42 18.17 21.14
C ASN A 258 9.41 17.80 19.65
N SER A 259 9.66 18.78 18.75
CA SER A 259 9.71 18.55 17.31
C SER A 259 10.82 17.58 16.92
N ALA A 260 11.99 17.68 17.54
CA ALA A 260 13.10 16.75 17.29
C ALA A 260 12.77 15.31 17.74
N GLN A 261 12.12 15.16 18.88
CA GLN A 261 11.68 13.85 19.38
C GLN A 261 10.57 13.26 18.50
N ALA A 262 9.57 14.06 18.14
CA ALA A 262 8.46 13.62 17.29
C ALA A 262 8.93 13.21 15.89
N SER A 263 9.84 13.97 15.27
CA SER A 263 10.38 13.64 13.95
C SER A 263 11.26 12.38 13.98
N MET A 264 12.00 12.16 15.07
CA MET A 264 12.77 10.91 15.26
C MET A 264 11.84 9.71 15.44
N ALA A 265 10.73 9.85 16.18
CA ALA A 265 9.73 8.79 16.32
C ALA A 265 9.04 8.47 14.97
N ALA A 266 8.76 9.51 14.16
CA ALA A 266 8.23 9.34 12.81
C ALA A 266 9.22 8.59 11.91
N LEU A 267 10.50 8.93 11.95
CA LEU A 267 11.55 8.21 11.21
C LEU A 267 11.64 6.75 11.64
N ASN A 268 11.66 6.46 12.96
CA ASN A 268 11.67 5.09 13.47
C ASN A 268 10.50 4.26 12.96
N ASN A 269 9.30 4.84 12.90
CA ASN A 269 8.12 4.17 12.35
C ASN A 269 8.28 3.80 10.87
N VAL A 270 8.78 4.71 10.04
CA VAL A 270 8.98 4.45 8.61
C VAL A 270 10.10 3.43 8.38
N LEU A 271 11.15 3.42 9.21
CA LEU A 271 12.21 2.42 9.19
C LEU A 271 11.74 1.01 9.60
N GLY A 272 10.52 0.88 10.13
CA GLY A 272 9.99 -0.39 10.63
C GLY A 272 10.68 -0.86 11.92
N SER A 273 11.18 0.09 12.73
CA SER A 273 11.78 -0.21 14.03
C SER A 273 10.70 -0.27 15.11
N GLU A 274 10.58 -1.39 15.81
CA GLU A 274 9.67 -1.53 16.96
C GLU A 274 10.19 -0.81 18.22
N GLN A 275 11.48 -0.51 18.26
CA GLN A 275 12.11 0.16 19.39
C GLN A 275 12.37 1.63 19.05
N ASP A 276 12.16 2.50 20.03
CA ASP A 276 12.52 3.92 19.92
C ASP A 276 14.06 4.05 20.01
N GLN A 277 14.71 3.90 18.85
CA GLN A 277 16.16 4.03 18.73
C GLN A 277 16.54 5.49 18.46
N GLN A 278 17.53 5.96 19.20
CA GLN A 278 18.11 7.27 18.97
C GLN A 278 19.25 7.14 17.96
N TYR A 279 19.06 7.69 16.78
CA TYR A 279 20.08 7.75 15.74
C TYR A 279 20.80 9.09 15.76
N ALA A 280 22.12 9.05 15.54
CA ALA A 280 22.89 10.24 15.16
C ALA A 280 22.83 10.36 13.64
N LEU A 281 21.94 11.22 13.12
CA LEU A 281 21.77 11.42 11.68
C LEU A 281 23.01 12.09 11.11
N VAL A 282 23.53 11.53 10.01
CA VAL A 282 24.69 12.10 9.32
C VAL A 282 24.17 13.05 8.23
N ASP A 283 24.53 14.33 8.38
CA ASP A 283 24.25 15.34 7.35
C ASP A 283 25.32 15.26 6.25
N GLU A 284 24.96 14.64 5.13
CA GLU A 284 25.82 14.55 3.95
C GLU A 284 25.71 15.77 3.02
N THR A 285 24.89 16.77 3.38
CA THR A 285 24.61 17.95 2.54
C THR A 285 25.70 19.04 2.60
N GLY A 286 26.88 18.72 3.11
CA GLY A 286 28.01 19.62 3.45
C GLY A 286 28.59 20.51 2.35
N GLY A 287 27.81 20.86 1.32
CA GLY A 287 28.19 21.78 0.24
C GLY A 287 26.98 22.46 -0.40
N ASN A 288 27.24 23.40 -1.32
CA ASN A 288 26.18 23.96 -2.14
C ASN A 288 25.68 22.84 -3.09
N PRO A 289 24.44 22.36 -2.94
CA PRO A 289 23.92 21.30 -3.79
C PRO A 289 23.85 21.79 -5.26
N PRO A 290 24.08 20.89 -6.25
CA PRO A 290 24.00 21.27 -7.64
C PRO A 290 22.56 21.72 -8.00
N PRO A 291 22.43 22.68 -8.93
CA PRO A 291 21.10 23.10 -9.40
C PRO A 291 20.40 21.95 -10.14
N VAL A 292 19.08 21.92 -10.08
CA VAL A 292 18.27 20.95 -10.83
C VAL A 292 18.37 21.26 -12.32
N PRO A 293 18.55 20.24 -13.21
CA PRO A 293 18.54 20.45 -14.66
C PRO A 293 17.25 21.07 -15.16
N ASP A 294 17.32 21.99 -16.13
CA ASP A 294 16.16 22.70 -16.68
C ASP A 294 15.56 22.00 -17.92
N ASN A 295 15.43 20.67 -17.88
CA ASN A 295 14.87 19.90 -19.00
C ASN A 295 13.66 19.08 -18.54
N SER A 296 12.54 19.76 -18.36
CA SER A 296 11.28 19.11 -17.88
C SER A 296 10.76 18.04 -18.84
N GLU A 297 10.89 18.22 -20.16
CA GLU A 297 10.37 17.26 -21.12
C GLU A 297 11.15 15.94 -21.12
N ALA A 298 12.49 16.00 -21.03
CA ALA A 298 13.31 14.80 -20.92
C ALA A 298 13.01 14.04 -19.62
N MET A 299 12.74 14.75 -18.52
CA MET A 299 12.36 14.13 -17.26
C MET A 299 10.99 13.45 -17.32
N VAL A 300 10.02 14.07 -18.00
CA VAL A 300 8.70 13.45 -18.25
C VAL A 300 8.85 12.16 -19.06
N GLN A 301 9.68 12.15 -20.11
CA GLN A 301 9.91 10.93 -20.89
C GLN A 301 10.64 9.86 -20.08
N ALA A 302 11.58 10.24 -19.24
CA ALA A 302 12.24 9.31 -18.30
C ALA A 302 11.24 8.71 -17.32
N ALA A 303 10.33 9.51 -16.75
CA ALA A 303 9.27 9.06 -15.87
C ALA A 303 8.35 8.05 -16.56
N PHE A 304 7.93 8.30 -17.80
CA PHE A 304 7.09 7.35 -18.56
C PHE A 304 7.77 6.00 -18.80
N ALA A 305 9.11 5.98 -18.85
CA ALA A 305 9.86 4.74 -19.06
C ALA A 305 10.17 3.99 -17.76
N ALA A 306 10.31 4.70 -16.65
CA ALA A 306 10.85 4.13 -15.40
C ALA A 306 9.79 3.90 -14.32
N ARG A 307 8.67 4.61 -14.32
CA ARG A 307 7.66 4.53 -13.25
C ARG A 307 6.92 3.19 -13.21
N PRO A 308 7.01 2.45 -12.10
CA PRO A 308 6.38 1.13 -11.97
C PRO A 308 4.85 1.21 -11.83
N ASP A 309 4.27 2.29 -11.30
CA ASP A 309 2.82 2.50 -11.23
C ASP A 309 2.20 2.59 -12.63
N LEU A 310 2.87 3.27 -13.57
CA LEU A 310 2.45 3.32 -14.97
C LEU A 310 2.61 1.95 -15.66
N ALA A 311 3.69 1.23 -15.37
CA ALA A 311 3.89 -0.13 -15.86
C ALA A 311 2.79 -1.08 -15.35
N ALA A 312 2.45 -1.00 -14.06
CA ALA A 312 1.37 -1.76 -13.45
C ALA A 312 0.01 -1.50 -14.14
N LEU A 313 -0.30 -0.24 -14.42
CA LEU A 313 -1.56 0.11 -15.07
C LEU A 313 -1.61 -0.33 -16.53
N ASN A 314 -0.48 -0.27 -17.26
CA ASN A 314 -0.36 -0.84 -18.60
C ASN A 314 -0.59 -2.37 -18.60
N ASP A 315 -0.02 -3.09 -17.64
CA ASP A 315 -0.23 -4.53 -17.51
C ASP A 315 -1.68 -4.88 -17.16
N LYS A 316 -2.37 -4.06 -16.33
CA LYS A 316 -3.82 -4.18 -16.09
C LYS A 316 -4.64 -3.96 -17.36
N PHE A 317 -4.27 -3.00 -18.19
CA PHE A 317 -4.92 -2.79 -19.49
C PHE A 317 -4.72 -4.02 -20.42
N ILE A 318 -3.51 -4.57 -20.47
CA ILE A 318 -3.21 -5.78 -21.25
C ILE A 318 -4.04 -6.98 -20.72
N ALA A 319 -4.16 -7.12 -19.40
CA ALA A 319 -4.99 -8.15 -18.77
C ALA A 319 -6.47 -8.01 -19.16
N ALA A 320 -7.01 -6.80 -19.13
CA ALA A 320 -8.39 -6.50 -19.53
C ALA A 320 -8.64 -6.82 -21.03
N ARG A 321 -7.65 -6.57 -21.89
CA ARG A 321 -7.73 -6.94 -23.30
C ARG A 321 -7.78 -8.46 -23.51
N HIS A 322 -6.92 -9.21 -22.82
CA HIS A 322 -6.96 -10.67 -22.87
C HIS A 322 -8.28 -11.21 -22.34
N TYR A 323 -8.78 -10.65 -21.23
CA TYR A 323 -10.09 -11.01 -20.71
C TYR A 323 -11.20 -10.74 -21.71
N SER A 324 -11.20 -9.58 -22.39
CA SER A 324 -12.18 -9.25 -23.44
C SER A 324 -12.11 -10.22 -24.63
N THR A 325 -10.92 -10.75 -24.95
CA THR A 325 -10.77 -11.77 -25.97
C THR A 325 -11.35 -13.10 -25.51
N ALA A 326 -11.12 -13.47 -24.25
CA ALA A 326 -11.68 -14.69 -23.66
C ALA A 326 -13.22 -14.67 -23.64
N GLU A 327 -13.83 -13.52 -23.34
CA GLU A 327 -15.29 -13.34 -23.35
C GLU A 327 -15.88 -13.41 -24.79
N ARG A 328 -15.16 -12.89 -25.77
CA ARG A 328 -15.53 -13.08 -27.18
C ARG A 328 -15.51 -14.55 -27.58
N ASP A 329 -14.52 -15.32 -27.06
CA ASP A 329 -14.33 -16.72 -27.41
C ASP A 329 -15.36 -17.66 -26.73
N LEU A 330 -16.28 -17.13 -25.87
CA LEU A 330 -17.44 -17.86 -25.34
C LEU A 330 -18.38 -18.43 -26.42
N TRP A 331 -18.39 -17.86 -27.61
CA TRP A 331 -19.13 -18.37 -28.76
C TRP A 331 -18.53 -19.61 -29.40
N MET A 332 -17.26 -19.92 -29.07
CA MET A 332 -16.57 -21.07 -29.64
C MET A 332 -17.02 -22.37 -28.97
N PRO A 333 -17.02 -23.50 -29.71
CA PRO A 333 -17.29 -24.81 -29.14
C PRO A 333 -16.27 -25.14 -28.03
N THR A 334 -16.72 -25.86 -27.01
CA THR A 334 -15.82 -26.46 -26.00
C THR A 334 -15.75 -27.96 -26.21
N ILE A 335 -14.54 -28.49 -26.31
CA ILE A 335 -14.27 -29.94 -26.45
C ILE A 335 -13.56 -30.42 -25.19
N SER A 336 -14.16 -31.39 -24.49
CA SER A 336 -13.60 -32.02 -23.30
C SER A 336 -13.62 -33.55 -23.44
N ALA A 337 -12.62 -34.20 -22.85
CA ALA A 337 -12.59 -35.62 -22.65
C ALA A 337 -12.89 -35.96 -21.19
N MET A 338 -13.57 -37.09 -20.99
CA MET A 338 -13.88 -37.60 -19.65
C MET A 338 -13.71 -39.11 -19.60
N GLY A 339 -13.28 -39.60 -18.44
CA GLY A 339 -13.20 -41.03 -18.16
C GLY A 339 -13.60 -41.28 -16.70
N ALA A 340 -14.30 -42.39 -16.47
CA ALA A 340 -14.63 -42.79 -15.11
C ALA A 340 -14.49 -44.32 -14.99
N ALA A 341 -13.99 -44.78 -13.82
CA ALA A 341 -13.90 -46.20 -13.52
C ALA A 341 -14.16 -46.40 -12.00
N GLY A 342 -14.87 -47.48 -11.67
CA GLY A 342 -15.18 -47.71 -10.25
C GLY A 342 -15.83 -49.05 -10.03
N GLY A 343 -16.19 -49.32 -8.76
CA GLY A 343 -16.86 -50.52 -8.31
C GLY A 343 -18.17 -50.22 -7.59
N THR A 344 -19.12 -51.11 -7.69
CA THR A 344 -20.44 -51.08 -7.05
C THR A 344 -20.64 -52.31 -6.20
N PRO A 345 -20.01 -52.37 -5.00
CA PRO A 345 -20.08 -53.56 -4.13
C PRO A 345 -21.50 -53.81 -3.60
N VAL A 346 -22.33 -52.81 -3.40
CA VAL A 346 -23.76 -52.95 -3.07
C VAL A 346 -24.57 -52.42 -4.24
N ARG A 347 -25.38 -53.30 -4.84
CA ARG A 347 -26.13 -53.02 -6.07
C ARG A 347 -27.31 -53.94 -6.22
N ALA A 348 -28.19 -53.66 -7.16
CA ALA A 348 -29.20 -54.58 -7.66
C ALA A 348 -28.59 -55.53 -8.71
N ASP A 349 -28.25 -56.77 -8.33
CA ASP A 349 -27.45 -57.70 -9.15
C ASP A 349 -28.02 -58.03 -10.55
N GLN A 350 -29.33 -57.87 -10.73
CA GLN A 350 -29.97 -58.08 -12.01
C GLN A 350 -29.97 -56.83 -12.91
N ILE A 351 -29.59 -55.68 -12.38
CA ILE A 351 -29.71 -54.39 -13.06
C ILE A 351 -28.34 -53.75 -13.26
N GLU A 352 -27.46 -53.90 -12.29
CA GLU A 352 -26.18 -53.20 -12.24
C GLU A 352 -24.97 -54.16 -12.27
N SER A 353 -23.89 -53.71 -12.93
CA SER A 353 -22.59 -54.41 -12.92
C SER A 353 -21.85 -54.17 -11.61
N SER A 354 -20.96 -55.11 -11.22
CA SER A 354 -20.08 -54.96 -10.07
C SER A 354 -18.98 -53.92 -10.24
N TRP A 355 -18.73 -53.52 -11.45
CA TRP A 355 -17.79 -52.47 -11.81
C TRP A 355 -18.32 -51.68 -13.00
N TYR A 356 -17.85 -50.47 -13.14
CA TYR A 356 -18.13 -49.63 -14.28
C TYR A 356 -16.86 -48.98 -14.82
N GLY A 357 -16.83 -48.73 -16.11
CA GLY A 357 -15.78 -47.99 -16.78
C GLY A 357 -16.38 -47.30 -17.99
N THR A 358 -16.05 -46.04 -18.17
CA THR A 358 -16.49 -45.27 -19.33
C THR A 358 -15.39 -44.28 -19.72
N ALA A 359 -15.30 -44.05 -21.02
CA ALA A 359 -14.50 -42.97 -21.58
C ALA A 359 -15.26 -42.34 -22.73
N GLY A 360 -15.16 -41.03 -22.85
CA GLY A 360 -15.88 -40.29 -23.88
C GLY A 360 -15.33 -38.90 -24.11
N ALA A 361 -15.77 -38.28 -25.17
CA ALA A 361 -15.54 -36.87 -25.45
C ALA A 361 -16.89 -36.17 -25.55
N ASN A 362 -16.94 -34.93 -25.05
CA ASN A 362 -18.08 -34.07 -25.14
C ASN A 362 -17.73 -32.83 -25.96
N ILE A 363 -18.58 -32.48 -26.91
CA ILE A 363 -18.48 -31.25 -27.71
C ILE A 363 -19.73 -30.42 -27.36
N SER A 364 -19.53 -29.28 -26.72
CA SER A 364 -20.58 -28.33 -26.38
C SER A 364 -20.51 -27.13 -27.32
N ILE A 365 -21.59 -26.85 -28.03
CA ILE A 365 -21.69 -25.73 -28.97
C ILE A 365 -22.81 -24.81 -28.46
N PRO A 366 -22.52 -23.59 -28.05
CA PRO A 366 -23.57 -22.66 -27.64
C PRO A 366 -24.30 -22.12 -28.86
N ILE A 367 -25.61 -22.41 -28.97
CA ILE A 367 -26.44 -21.96 -30.10
C ILE A 367 -27.15 -20.65 -29.76
N PHE A 368 -27.75 -20.59 -28.59
CA PHE A 368 -28.46 -19.40 -28.09
C PHE A 368 -28.46 -19.36 -26.56
N ASN A 369 -28.12 -18.21 -26.00
CA ASN A 369 -27.98 -18.00 -24.56
C ASN A 369 -28.72 -16.75 -24.06
N GLY A 370 -29.76 -16.29 -24.75
CA GLY A 370 -30.51 -15.09 -24.36
C GLY A 370 -29.71 -13.80 -24.45
N PHE A 371 -28.75 -13.70 -25.36
CA PHE A 371 -27.82 -12.59 -25.56
C PHE A 371 -26.80 -12.35 -24.43
N LEU A 372 -26.65 -13.30 -23.50
CA LEU A 372 -25.71 -13.20 -22.38
C LEU A 372 -24.27 -12.94 -22.88
N PHE A 373 -23.75 -13.79 -23.78
CA PHE A 373 -22.37 -13.64 -24.29
C PHE A 373 -22.13 -12.33 -25.02
N ASN A 374 -23.15 -11.79 -25.71
CA ASN A 374 -23.04 -10.45 -26.30
C ASN A 374 -22.91 -9.35 -25.24
N ALA A 375 -23.59 -9.50 -24.10
CA ALA A 375 -23.52 -8.54 -23.03
C ALA A 375 -22.15 -8.62 -22.30
N GLU A 376 -21.68 -9.83 -22.01
CA GLU A 376 -20.37 -10.09 -21.39
C GLU A 376 -19.21 -9.61 -22.25
N GLU A 377 -19.25 -9.89 -23.56
CA GLU A 377 -18.22 -9.36 -24.50
C GLU A 377 -18.22 -7.84 -24.54
N ARG A 378 -19.41 -7.20 -24.60
CA ARG A 378 -19.50 -5.72 -24.60
C ARG A 378 -19.03 -5.13 -23.29
N GLU A 379 -19.40 -5.71 -22.17
CA GLU A 379 -18.92 -5.31 -20.85
C GLU A 379 -17.40 -5.38 -20.76
N ALA A 380 -16.81 -6.50 -21.13
CA ALA A 380 -15.36 -6.69 -21.12
C ALA A 380 -14.63 -5.71 -22.04
N LYS A 381 -15.17 -5.42 -23.24
CA LYS A 381 -14.63 -4.39 -24.15
C LYS A 381 -14.65 -3.00 -23.52
N LEU A 382 -15.77 -2.62 -22.89
CA LEU A 382 -15.88 -1.31 -22.22
C LEU A 382 -14.92 -1.21 -21.03
N ARG A 383 -14.73 -2.29 -20.27
CA ARG A 383 -13.72 -2.33 -19.18
C ARG A 383 -12.30 -2.19 -19.71
N ALA A 384 -11.98 -2.82 -20.85
CA ALA A 384 -10.68 -2.67 -21.47
C ALA A 384 -10.45 -1.23 -21.98
N GLN A 385 -11.47 -0.58 -22.54
CA GLN A 385 -11.40 0.83 -22.92
C GLN A 385 -11.23 1.76 -21.69
N ALA A 386 -11.96 1.50 -20.60
CA ALA A 386 -11.79 2.24 -19.36
C ALA A 386 -10.35 2.13 -18.83
N ALA A 387 -9.79 0.92 -18.80
CA ALA A 387 -8.40 0.70 -18.38
C ALA A 387 -7.38 1.43 -19.30
N GLN A 388 -7.69 1.60 -20.58
CA GLN A 388 -6.86 2.39 -21.50
C GLN A 388 -6.89 3.89 -21.15
N GLU A 389 -8.06 4.42 -20.82
CA GLU A 389 -8.19 5.84 -20.41
C GLU A 389 -7.55 6.07 -19.03
N ASP A 390 -7.56 5.08 -18.13
CA ASP A 390 -6.83 5.14 -16.85
C ASP A 390 -5.31 5.30 -17.08
N VAL A 391 -4.74 4.54 -18.03
CA VAL A 391 -3.32 4.69 -18.42
C VAL A 391 -3.05 6.09 -18.93
N ARG A 392 -3.94 6.64 -19.78
CA ARG A 392 -3.80 8.00 -20.30
C ARG A 392 -3.87 9.04 -19.19
N ASN A 393 -4.86 8.93 -18.30
CA ASN A 393 -5.03 9.83 -17.17
C ASN A 393 -3.79 9.82 -16.24
N LEU A 394 -3.22 8.65 -15.95
CA LEU A 394 -2.01 8.56 -15.16
C LEU A 394 -0.81 9.21 -15.86
N ARG A 395 -0.66 9.06 -17.18
CA ARG A 395 0.39 9.74 -17.95
C ARG A 395 0.27 11.26 -17.88
N ASP A 396 -0.94 11.79 -18.00
CA ASP A 396 -1.19 13.23 -17.89
C ASP A 396 -0.87 13.73 -16.47
N THR A 397 -1.22 12.94 -15.46
CA THR A 397 -0.89 13.19 -14.05
C THR A 397 0.62 13.21 -13.82
N ILE A 398 1.34 12.19 -14.26
CA ILE A 398 2.81 12.11 -14.15
C ILE A 398 3.47 13.32 -14.83
N ALA A 399 3.02 13.69 -16.03
CA ALA A 399 3.58 14.85 -16.74
C ALA A 399 3.38 16.17 -15.97
N ARG A 400 2.23 16.33 -15.30
CA ARG A 400 1.97 17.47 -14.42
C ARG A 400 2.88 17.43 -13.19
N ASP A 401 2.97 16.27 -12.51
CA ASP A 401 3.64 16.12 -11.20
C ASP A 401 5.15 16.29 -11.36
N VAL A 402 5.75 15.69 -12.40
CA VAL A 402 7.18 15.93 -12.74
C VAL A 402 7.47 17.42 -12.95
N ARG A 403 6.62 18.13 -13.73
CA ARG A 403 6.81 19.57 -13.96
C ARG A 403 6.66 20.38 -12.68
N THR A 404 5.68 20.04 -11.84
CA THR A 404 5.45 20.72 -10.57
C THR A 404 6.59 20.45 -9.58
N ALA A 405 7.06 19.21 -9.46
CA ALA A 405 8.21 18.85 -8.62
C ALA A 405 9.46 19.62 -9.05
N LEU A 406 9.71 19.71 -10.36
CA LEU A 406 10.84 20.47 -10.90
C LEU A 406 10.78 21.97 -10.54
N LEU A 407 9.62 22.60 -10.71
CA LEU A 407 9.41 24.01 -10.35
C LEU A 407 9.60 24.23 -8.83
N ASN A 408 9.11 23.32 -8.02
CA ASN A 408 9.29 23.38 -6.57
C ASN A 408 10.76 23.25 -6.17
N ALA A 409 11.49 22.31 -6.79
CA ALA A 409 12.92 22.13 -6.55
C ALA A 409 13.74 23.35 -7.00
N GLN A 410 13.44 23.96 -8.15
CA GLN A 410 14.08 25.20 -8.61
C GLN A 410 13.81 26.35 -7.63
N THR A 411 12.56 26.49 -7.16
CA THR A 411 12.20 27.51 -6.18
C THR A 411 12.91 27.28 -4.84
N ALA A 412 12.97 26.05 -4.37
CA ALA A 412 13.69 25.70 -3.13
C ALA A 412 15.20 25.99 -3.25
N TYR A 413 15.80 25.70 -4.42
CA TYR A 413 17.19 26.04 -4.69
C TYR A 413 17.46 27.56 -4.63
N GLN A 414 16.62 28.37 -5.29
CA GLN A 414 16.73 29.83 -5.26
C GLN A 414 16.55 30.38 -3.83
N ARG A 415 15.70 29.76 -3.03
CA ARG A 415 15.46 30.16 -1.64
C ARG A 415 16.73 30.05 -0.78
N ILE A 416 17.60 29.05 -1.01
CA ILE A 416 18.88 28.91 -0.31
C ILE A 416 19.73 30.19 -0.44
N GLY A 417 19.87 30.72 -1.65
CA GLY A 417 20.65 31.94 -1.87
C GLY A 417 20.07 33.18 -1.16
N VAL A 418 18.74 33.29 -1.15
CA VAL A 418 18.05 34.42 -0.47
C VAL A 418 18.15 34.30 1.05
N THR A 419 17.97 33.11 1.62
CA THR A 419 18.07 32.89 3.09
C THR A 419 19.50 33.02 3.57
N GLN A 420 20.49 32.62 2.79
CA GLN A 420 21.90 32.83 3.12
C GLN A 420 22.22 34.35 3.19
N GLN A 421 21.78 35.13 2.22
CA GLN A 421 21.94 36.60 2.26
C GLN A 421 21.22 37.21 3.45
N LEU A 422 20.00 36.73 3.77
CA LEU A 422 19.26 37.16 4.95
C LEU A 422 20.05 36.91 6.25
N LEU A 423 20.61 35.71 6.38
CA LEU A 423 21.42 35.31 7.56
C LEU A 423 22.68 36.17 7.66
N ASP A 424 23.39 36.42 6.57
CA ASP A 424 24.58 37.24 6.55
C ASP A 424 24.27 38.69 7.00
N GLN A 425 23.17 39.27 6.53
CA GLN A 425 22.75 40.63 6.94
C GLN A 425 22.25 40.65 8.37
N ALA A 426 21.54 39.63 8.86
CA ALA A 426 21.09 39.54 10.23
C ALA A 426 22.26 39.41 11.22
N ASN A 427 23.29 38.60 10.85
CA ASN A 427 24.52 38.50 11.63
C ASN A 427 25.26 39.87 11.73
N PHE A 428 25.41 40.54 10.59
CA PHE A 428 26.03 41.86 10.56
C PHE A 428 25.27 42.90 11.41
N ALA A 429 23.93 42.90 11.30
CA ALA A 429 23.07 43.77 12.09
C ALA A 429 23.21 43.49 13.62
N LEU A 430 23.27 42.20 13.98
CA LEU A 430 23.48 41.81 15.39
C LEU A 430 24.84 42.25 15.91
N ASP A 431 25.91 42.10 15.16
CA ASP A 431 27.25 42.54 15.53
C ASP A 431 27.28 44.05 15.77
N LEU A 432 26.67 44.83 14.88
CA LEU A 432 26.57 46.27 15.01
C LEU A 432 25.73 46.68 16.21
N ALA A 433 24.54 46.10 16.39
CA ALA A 433 23.67 46.38 17.55
C ALA A 433 24.36 46.04 18.88
N SER A 434 25.10 44.90 18.91
CA SER A 434 25.86 44.46 20.08
C SER A 434 27.00 45.42 20.41
N ALA A 435 27.74 45.92 19.42
CA ALA A 435 28.78 46.91 19.59
C ALA A 435 28.23 48.24 20.15
N ARG A 436 27.14 48.75 19.54
CA ARG A 436 26.45 49.99 19.99
C ARG A 436 25.89 49.87 21.42
N TYR A 437 25.32 48.70 21.75
CA TYR A 437 24.81 48.44 23.11
C TYR A 437 25.93 48.44 24.14
N LYS A 438 27.07 47.83 23.86
CA LYS A 438 28.24 47.75 24.75
C LYS A 438 28.80 49.15 25.12
N ILE A 439 28.80 50.10 24.16
CA ILE A 439 29.28 51.47 24.39
C ILE A 439 28.18 52.44 24.81
N GLY A 440 26.95 51.93 25.05
CA GLY A 440 25.82 52.70 25.56
C GLY A 440 25.09 53.58 24.54
N LEU A 441 25.36 53.39 23.22
CA LEU A 441 24.71 54.14 22.14
C LEU A 441 23.37 53.57 21.70
N SER A 442 22.98 52.39 22.16
CA SER A 442 21.67 51.79 21.88
C SER A 442 21.00 51.21 23.12
N GLY A 443 19.68 51.03 23.05
CA GLY A 443 18.88 50.40 24.09
C GLY A 443 18.78 48.87 23.95
N ILE A 444 18.22 48.21 24.96
CA ILE A 444 17.98 46.77 25.01
C ILE A 444 17.09 46.29 23.85
N VAL A 445 16.15 47.13 23.39
CA VAL A 445 15.21 46.81 22.31
C VAL A 445 15.93 46.57 20.99
N GLU A 446 16.90 47.42 20.60
CA GLU A 446 17.67 47.32 19.37
C GLU A 446 18.45 45.97 19.28
N ILE A 447 19.16 45.62 20.38
CA ILE A 447 19.89 44.33 20.41
C ILE A 447 18.95 43.14 20.44
N SER A 448 17.81 43.24 21.16
CA SER A 448 16.82 42.18 21.22
C SER A 448 16.17 41.91 19.87
N GLU A 449 15.85 42.95 19.09
CA GLU A 449 15.31 42.84 17.75
C GLU A 449 16.35 42.24 16.77
N ALA A 450 17.59 42.70 16.83
CA ALA A 450 18.68 42.15 16.01
C ALA A 450 18.93 40.66 16.31
N GLN A 451 18.88 40.25 17.57
CA GLN A 451 18.98 38.84 17.97
C GLN A 451 17.78 38.01 17.52
N LEU A 452 16.55 38.57 17.56
CA LEU A 452 15.36 37.89 17.04
C LEU A 452 15.48 37.64 15.54
N ASN A 453 15.85 38.68 14.79
CA ASN A 453 16.03 38.59 13.35
C ASN A 453 17.12 37.59 12.97
N GLN A 454 18.23 37.53 13.71
CA GLN A 454 19.30 36.54 13.49
C GLN A 454 18.79 35.11 13.75
N THR A 455 18.09 34.85 14.87
CA THR A 455 17.52 33.51 15.14
C THR A 455 16.54 33.07 14.03
N GLN A 456 15.67 33.99 13.58
CA GLN A 456 14.72 33.71 12.50
C GLN A 456 15.42 33.43 11.18
N ALA A 457 16.49 34.16 10.87
CA ALA A 457 17.29 33.94 9.65
C ALA A 457 18.03 32.62 9.69
N GLU A 458 18.59 32.18 10.82
CA GLU A 458 19.24 30.88 11.00
C GLU A 458 18.24 29.72 10.79
N ILE A 459 17.04 29.84 11.38
CA ILE A 459 15.97 28.85 11.18
C ILE A 459 15.52 28.82 9.71
N ALA A 460 15.39 30.00 9.08
CA ALA A 460 14.98 30.08 7.67
C ALA A 460 16.02 29.47 6.72
N ASP A 461 17.31 29.71 6.96
CA ASP A 461 18.41 29.11 6.16
C ASP A 461 18.45 27.58 6.35
N THR A 462 18.37 27.12 7.57
CA THR A 462 18.29 25.69 7.90
C THR A 462 17.12 25.02 7.18
N ASN A 463 15.94 25.59 7.28
CA ASN A 463 14.73 25.06 6.61
C ASN A 463 14.88 25.05 5.08
N ALA A 464 15.47 26.10 4.50
CA ALA A 464 15.65 26.20 3.06
C ALA A 464 16.57 25.08 2.51
N ARG A 465 17.67 24.79 3.20
CA ARG A 465 18.62 23.73 2.80
C ARG A 465 17.98 22.35 2.77
N TYR A 466 17.30 21.95 3.83
CA TYR A 466 16.68 20.64 3.89
C TYR A 466 15.40 20.55 3.05
N SER A 467 14.63 21.64 2.91
CA SER A 467 13.50 21.68 1.98
C SER A 467 13.93 21.44 0.53
N TYR A 468 15.12 21.89 0.15
CA TYR A 468 15.68 21.61 -1.18
C TYR A 468 16.02 20.11 -1.34
N GLN A 469 16.59 19.47 -0.32
CA GLN A 469 16.90 18.03 -0.35
C GLN A 469 15.60 17.20 -0.46
N THR A 470 14.57 17.55 0.31
CA THR A 470 13.24 16.94 0.18
C THR A 470 12.67 17.14 -1.23
N ALA A 471 12.79 18.34 -1.79
CA ALA A 471 12.32 18.60 -3.15
C ALA A 471 13.07 17.78 -4.22
N LEU A 472 14.39 17.54 -4.01
CA LEU A 472 15.16 16.64 -4.86
C LEU A 472 14.73 15.18 -4.74
N ALA A 473 14.41 14.72 -3.53
CA ALA A 473 13.86 13.38 -3.31
C ALA A 473 12.53 13.20 -4.05
N VAL A 474 11.63 14.20 -3.98
CA VAL A 474 10.37 14.20 -4.73
C VAL A 474 10.64 14.15 -6.23
N VAL A 475 11.59 14.92 -6.77
CA VAL A 475 11.94 14.85 -8.20
C VAL A 475 12.44 13.46 -8.59
N ARG A 476 13.30 12.83 -7.78
CA ARG A 476 13.76 11.44 -8.02
C ARG A 476 12.59 10.46 -8.07
N TYR A 477 11.70 10.54 -7.09
CA TYR A 477 10.50 9.72 -7.05
C TYR A 477 9.62 9.92 -8.31
N GLU A 478 9.36 11.17 -8.70
CA GLU A 478 8.50 11.47 -9.85
C GLU A 478 9.08 10.98 -11.18
N ILE A 479 10.40 10.84 -11.29
CA ILE A 479 11.04 10.23 -12.48
C ILE A 479 11.25 8.72 -12.34
N GLY A 480 10.81 8.09 -11.24
CA GLY A 480 10.87 6.65 -11.03
C GLY A 480 12.23 6.13 -10.57
N GLN A 481 12.98 6.92 -9.80
CA GLN A 481 14.31 6.59 -9.26
C GLN A 481 14.32 6.55 -7.74
#